data_fe87d2c2c3268d764af2fac17320eded
#
_entry.id   fe87d2c2c3268d764af2fac17320eded
#
_cell.length_a   1.000
_cell.length_b   1.000
_cell.length_c   1.000
_cell.angle_alpha   90.00
_cell.angle_beta   90.00
_cell.angle_gamma   90.00
#
_symmetry.space_group_name_H-M   'P 1'
#
loop_
_entity.id
_entity.type
_entity.pdbx_description
1 polymer ?
#
loop_
_entity_poly.entity_id
_entity_poly.type
_entity_poly.pdbx_seq_one_letter_code
_entity_poly.pdbx_strand_id
1 'polypeptide(L)'
;MYKASSVRYEKMSYARCGDSGLMLPRVSLGLWHNFGDTADYGNMKELVFTAFDNGITHFDLANNYGPEPGSAERNFGKILREELGFYRDEILVSTKAGYEMWDGPYGNMGSRKYLLASLDQSLKRMGLDYVDIFYHHRPDPETPL
;
A
#
# COMPACT_ATOMS: atom_id res chain seq x y z
N MET A 1 1.53 -2.70 21.95
CA MET A 1 0.62 -3.23 20.89
C MET A 1 -0.52 -2.24 20.74
N TYR A 2 -0.74 -1.75 19.55
CA TYR A 2 -1.80 -0.80 19.22
C TYR A 2 -3.19 -1.44 19.40
N LYS A 3 -4.13 -0.65 19.89
CA LYS A 3 -5.54 -1.03 19.99
C LYS A 3 -6.38 0.04 19.30
N ALA A 4 -7.06 -0.36 18.21
CA ALA A 4 -7.87 0.54 17.42
C ALA A 4 -9.08 1.07 18.18
N SER A 5 -9.48 2.29 17.87
CA SER A 5 -10.70 2.91 18.38
C SER A 5 -11.93 2.05 18.06
N SER A 6 -12.76 1.79 19.09
CA SER A 6 -14.00 1.01 18.91
C SER A 6 -15.05 1.74 18.06
N VAL A 7 -14.93 3.05 17.94
CA VAL A 7 -15.86 3.92 17.18
C VAL A 7 -15.30 4.38 15.83
N ARG A 8 -14.22 3.74 15.35
CA ARG A 8 -13.49 4.16 14.12
C ARG A 8 -14.36 4.22 12.87
N TYR A 9 -15.42 3.45 12.79
CA TYR A 9 -16.31 3.40 11.62
C TYR A 9 -17.51 4.36 11.66
N GLU A 10 -17.72 5.07 12.76
CA GLU A 10 -18.93 5.88 12.95
C GLU A 10 -18.97 7.15 12.11
N LYS A 11 -17.80 7.71 11.73
CA LYS A 11 -17.72 9.02 11.05
C LYS A 11 -17.35 8.90 9.57
N MET A 12 -16.66 7.82 9.17
CA MET A 12 -16.23 7.63 7.79
C MET A 12 -17.39 7.11 6.94
N SER A 13 -17.58 7.68 5.78
CA SER A 13 -18.47 7.13 4.77
C SER A 13 -17.68 6.29 3.76
N TYR A 14 -18.31 5.19 3.31
CA TYR A 14 -17.72 4.24 2.37
C TYR A 14 -18.56 4.20 1.09
N ALA A 15 -17.92 3.91 -0.04
CA ALA A 15 -18.59 3.76 -1.32
C ALA A 15 -18.09 2.52 -2.06
N ARG A 16 -18.96 1.90 -2.84
CA ARG A 16 -18.58 0.77 -3.69
C ARG A 16 -17.55 1.18 -4.73
N CYS A 17 -16.54 0.33 -4.91
CA CYS A 17 -15.56 0.43 -5.98
C CYS A 17 -16.09 -0.32 -7.21
N GLY A 18 -16.92 0.33 -8.02
CA GLY A 18 -17.57 -0.29 -9.17
C GLY A 18 -18.29 -1.59 -8.77
N ASP A 19 -18.08 -2.63 -9.56
CA ASP A 19 -18.67 -3.96 -9.36
C ASP A 19 -17.72 -4.96 -8.64
N SER A 20 -16.59 -4.49 -8.13
CA SER A 20 -15.59 -5.34 -7.47
C SER A 20 -16.04 -5.94 -6.13
N GLY A 21 -17.08 -5.41 -5.54
CA GLY A 21 -17.53 -5.78 -4.18
C GLY A 21 -16.80 -5.03 -3.06
N LEU A 22 -15.67 -4.39 -3.33
CA LEU A 22 -14.95 -3.61 -2.33
C LEU A 22 -15.71 -2.35 -1.95
N MET A 23 -15.64 -2.02 -0.65
CA MET A 23 -16.10 -0.74 -0.11
C MET A 23 -14.88 0.10 0.24
N LEU A 24 -14.69 1.23 -0.44
CA LEU A 24 -13.57 2.15 -0.19
C LEU A 24 -14.02 3.30 0.72
N PRO A 25 -13.18 3.71 1.68
CA PRO A 25 -13.41 4.95 2.42
C PRO A 25 -13.32 6.14 1.47
N ARG A 26 -13.99 7.24 1.80
CA ARG A 26 -13.92 8.47 0.98
C ARG A 26 -12.56 9.14 0.98
N VAL A 27 -11.71 8.77 1.94
CA VAL A 27 -10.32 9.26 2.06
C VAL A 27 -9.42 8.04 2.23
N SER A 28 -8.30 8.02 1.51
CA SER A 28 -7.25 7.00 1.65
C SER A 28 -5.97 7.65 2.18
N LEU A 29 -5.14 6.90 2.91
CA LEU A 29 -3.82 7.36 3.30
C LEU A 29 -2.79 6.94 2.25
N GLY A 30 -2.24 7.91 1.51
CA GLY A 30 -1.13 7.68 0.60
C GLY A 30 0.21 7.67 1.34
N LEU A 31 1.03 6.65 1.07
CA LEU A 31 2.29 6.43 1.76
C LEU A 31 3.52 6.84 0.92
N TRP A 32 3.38 7.78 0.03
CA TRP A 32 4.50 8.29 -0.75
C TRP A 32 5.45 9.14 0.10
N HIS A 33 4.91 10.15 0.77
CA HIS A 33 5.68 11.02 1.64
C HIS A 33 5.63 10.52 3.09
N ASN A 34 6.70 10.79 3.87
CA ASN A 34 6.83 10.46 5.30
C ASN A 34 6.88 8.96 5.64
N PHE A 35 7.02 8.07 4.65
CA PHE A 35 7.12 6.63 4.88
C PHE A 35 8.42 6.00 4.37
N GLY A 36 9.33 6.79 3.78
CA GLY A 36 10.67 6.34 3.36
C GLY A 36 11.65 6.18 4.53
N ASP A 37 12.85 5.68 4.22
CA ASP A 37 13.87 5.38 5.23
C ASP A 37 14.45 6.62 5.93
N THR A 38 14.21 7.82 5.39
CA THR A 38 14.63 9.09 6.00
C THR A 38 13.59 9.68 6.95
N ALA A 39 12.41 9.10 7.05
CA ALA A 39 11.33 9.60 7.89
C ALA A 39 11.35 8.95 9.28
N ASP A 40 10.79 9.63 10.27
CA ASP A 40 10.69 9.12 11.63
C ASP A 40 9.65 7.99 11.73
N TYR A 41 10.08 6.85 12.23
CA TYR A 41 9.24 5.65 12.34
C TYR A 41 8.09 5.83 13.35
N GLY A 42 8.30 6.59 14.42
CA GLY A 42 7.25 6.94 15.39
C GLY A 42 6.13 7.71 14.73
N ASN A 43 6.50 8.73 13.94
CA ASN A 43 5.54 9.53 13.18
C ASN A 43 4.78 8.68 12.13
N MET A 44 5.45 7.74 11.46
CA MET A 44 4.76 6.81 10.53
C MET A 44 3.65 6.03 11.25
N LYS A 45 3.94 5.49 12.44
CA LYS A 45 2.95 4.76 13.25
C LYS A 45 1.79 5.66 13.66
N GLU A 46 2.07 6.87 14.14
CA GLU A 46 1.03 7.82 14.53
C GLU A 46 0.10 8.18 13.37
N LEU A 47 0.65 8.40 12.18
CA LEU A 47 -0.14 8.66 10.96
C LEU A 47 -1.06 7.48 10.62
N VAL A 48 -0.54 6.26 10.64
CA VAL A 48 -1.30 5.04 10.35
C VAL A 48 -2.39 4.81 11.40
N PHE A 49 -2.07 4.94 12.69
CA PHE A 49 -3.04 4.74 13.77
C PHE A 49 -4.13 5.80 13.75
N THR A 50 -3.76 7.07 13.57
CA THR A 50 -4.73 8.16 13.46
C THR A 50 -5.65 7.96 12.26
N ALA A 51 -5.12 7.55 11.12
CA ALA A 51 -5.92 7.24 9.94
C ALA A 51 -6.92 6.12 10.23
N PHE A 52 -6.46 5.00 10.77
CA PHE A 52 -7.32 3.85 11.04
C PHE A 52 -8.37 4.16 12.12
N ASP A 53 -8.00 4.87 13.19
CA ASP A 53 -8.91 5.30 14.26
C ASP A 53 -10.02 6.26 13.77
N ASN A 54 -9.83 6.87 12.60
CA ASN A 54 -10.83 7.71 11.95
C ASN A 54 -11.52 7.02 10.76
N GLY A 55 -11.38 5.71 10.61
CA GLY A 55 -12.06 4.92 9.59
C GLY A 55 -11.42 4.94 8.21
N ILE A 56 -10.20 5.47 8.07
CA ILE A 56 -9.42 5.34 6.85
C ILE A 56 -8.86 3.92 6.83
N THR A 57 -9.52 3.04 6.07
CA THR A 57 -9.16 1.63 5.96
C THR A 57 -8.27 1.33 4.76
N HIS A 58 -8.08 2.27 3.83
CA HIS A 58 -7.29 2.08 2.63
C HIS A 58 -5.94 2.79 2.73
N PHE A 59 -4.87 1.99 2.64
CA PHE A 59 -3.45 2.40 2.65
C PHE A 59 -2.85 2.17 1.27
N ASP A 60 -2.42 3.27 0.63
CA ASP A 60 -2.02 3.27 -0.78
C ASP A 60 -0.51 3.43 -0.95
N LEU A 61 0.15 2.38 -1.44
CA LEU A 61 1.58 2.31 -1.67
C LEU A 61 1.92 2.24 -3.17
N ALA A 62 3.20 2.17 -3.46
CA ALA A 62 3.78 1.75 -4.73
C ALA A 62 5.16 1.14 -4.48
N ASN A 63 5.60 0.27 -5.39
CA ASN A 63 6.90 -0.41 -5.25
C ASN A 63 8.09 0.56 -5.22
N ASN A 64 7.96 1.75 -5.84
CA ASN A 64 9.02 2.76 -5.90
C ASN A 64 8.91 3.86 -4.84
N TYR A 65 7.92 3.80 -3.92
CA TYR A 65 7.79 4.82 -2.88
C TYR A 65 8.93 4.74 -1.86
N GLY A 66 9.48 5.92 -1.52
CA GLY A 66 10.62 6.10 -0.66
C GLY A 66 10.89 7.56 -0.32
N PRO A 67 12.17 8.00 -0.24
CA PRO A 67 13.41 7.27 -0.54
C PRO A 67 13.78 6.25 0.54
N GLU A 68 14.41 5.16 0.25
CA GLU A 68 14.84 4.48 -0.99
C GLU A 68 13.62 3.81 -1.69
N PRO A 69 13.62 3.52 -3.00
CA PRO A 69 12.55 2.75 -3.62
C PRO A 69 12.27 1.44 -2.88
N GLY A 70 10.99 1.19 -2.53
CA GLY A 70 10.57 0.05 -1.73
C GLY A 70 10.61 0.26 -0.21
N SER A 71 11.17 1.36 0.29
CA SER A 71 11.26 1.60 1.73
C SER A 71 9.89 1.86 2.37
N ALA A 72 8.99 2.55 1.68
CA ALA A 72 7.63 2.74 2.18
C ALA A 72 6.90 1.40 2.41
N GLU A 73 7.03 0.45 1.49
CA GLU A 73 6.48 -0.91 1.65
C GLU A 73 7.13 -1.66 2.82
N ARG A 74 8.46 -1.58 2.98
CA ARG A 74 9.16 -2.21 4.13
C ARG A 74 8.69 -1.63 5.46
N ASN A 75 8.60 -0.30 5.56
CA ASN A 75 8.22 0.39 6.78
C ASN A 75 6.76 0.13 7.13
N PHE A 76 5.84 0.19 6.16
CA PHE A 76 4.44 -0.16 6.38
C PHE A 76 4.27 -1.63 6.75
N GLY A 77 4.97 -2.54 6.07
CA GLY A 77 4.99 -3.95 6.42
C GLY A 77 5.47 -4.24 7.84
N LYS A 78 6.44 -3.46 8.33
CA LYS A 78 6.87 -3.52 9.73
C LYS A 78 5.74 -3.08 10.68
N ILE A 79 5.06 -1.97 10.39
CA ILE A 79 3.91 -1.50 11.18
C ILE A 79 2.79 -2.55 11.20
N LEU A 80 2.50 -3.16 10.06
CA LEU A 80 1.51 -4.24 9.97
C LEU A 80 1.86 -5.40 10.90
N ARG A 81 3.08 -5.92 10.84
CA ARG A 81 3.50 -7.07 11.67
C ARG A 81 3.50 -6.75 13.16
N GLU A 82 3.99 -5.58 13.54
CA GLU A 82 4.19 -5.22 14.94
C GLU A 82 2.90 -4.76 15.64
N GLU A 83 1.99 -4.09 14.91
CA GLU A 83 0.91 -3.34 15.52
C GLU A 83 -0.48 -3.65 14.94
N LEU A 84 -0.60 -3.87 13.62
CA LEU A 84 -1.87 -3.95 12.90
C LEU A 84 -2.24 -5.35 12.40
N GLY A 85 -1.44 -6.38 12.69
CA GLY A 85 -1.65 -7.72 12.14
C GLY A 85 -3.04 -8.29 12.44
N PHE A 86 -3.61 -8.00 13.61
CA PHE A 86 -4.97 -8.42 13.98
C PHE A 86 -6.08 -7.72 13.19
N TYR A 87 -5.76 -6.63 12.49
CA TYR A 87 -6.72 -5.84 11.71
C TYR A 87 -6.53 -6.02 10.20
N ARG A 88 -5.71 -7.00 9.75
CA ARG A 88 -5.44 -7.19 8.31
C ARG A 88 -6.71 -7.33 7.48
N ASP A 89 -7.71 -8.04 7.99
CA ASP A 89 -8.98 -8.26 7.30
C ASP A 89 -9.93 -7.04 7.33
N GLU A 90 -9.60 -6.02 8.12
CA GLU A 90 -10.35 -4.77 8.22
C GLU A 90 -9.75 -3.66 7.37
N ILE A 91 -8.59 -3.87 6.75
CA ILE A 91 -7.88 -2.86 5.95
C ILE A 91 -7.70 -3.31 4.51
N LEU A 92 -7.62 -2.34 3.62
CA LEU A 92 -7.27 -2.52 2.22
C LEU A 92 -5.86 -2.00 1.99
N VAL A 93 -5.02 -2.83 1.43
CA VAL A 93 -3.65 -2.47 1.04
C VAL A 93 -3.58 -2.46 -0.47
N SER A 94 -3.21 -1.32 -1.04
CA SER A 94 -2.91 -1.23 -2.47
C SER A 94 -1.43 -0.95 -2.71
N THR A 95 -0.90 -1.52 -3.79
CA THR A 95 0.42 -1.15 -4.31
C THR A 95 0.40 -1.10 -5.83
N LYS A 96 1.48 -0.62 -6.42
CA LYS A 96 1.56 -0.29 -7.84
C LYS A 96 2.94 -0.63 -8.38
N ALA A 97 3.02 -0.94 -9.67
CA ALA A 97 4.27 -1.08 -10.39
C ALA A 97 4.19 -0.44 -11.78
N GLY A 98 5.28 0.14 -12.27
CA GLY A 98 5.33 0.80 -13.58
C GLY A 98 6.59 1.62 -13.81
N TYR A 99 7.28 2.00 -12.74
CA TYR A 99 8.54 2.74 -12.80
C TYR A 99 9.74 1.81 -12.63
N GLU A 100 10.93 2.32 -13.00
CA GLU A 100 12.16 1.54 -12.93
C GLU A 100 12.48 1.12 -11.48
N MET A 101 12.74 -0.17 -11.31
CA MET A 101 13.05 -0.78 -10.00
C MET A 101 14.35 -1.58 -10.01
N TRP A 102 14.83 -1.99 -11.18
CA TRP A 102 16.12 -2.67 -11.36
C TRP A 102 16.64 -2.49 -12.78
N ASP A 103 17.94 -2.64 -12.96
CA ASP A 103 18.60 -2.46 -14.23
C ASP A 103 18.19 -3.50 -15.29
N GLY A 104 18.32 -3.09 -16.56
CA GLY A 104 18.10 -3.96 -17.71
C GLY A 104 16.67 -3.91 -18.25
N PRO A 105 16.36 -4.75 -19.25
CA PRO A 105 15.16 -4.59 -20.07
C PRO A 105 13.86 -5.04 -19.40
N TYR A 106 13.91 -5.59 -18.18
CA TYR A 106 12.75 -6.18 -17.49
C TYR A 106 12.40 -5.47 -16.18
N GLY A 107 13.06 -4.36 -15.85
CA GLY A 107 12.92 -3.65 -14.57
C GLY A 107 11.99 -2.46 -14.60
N ASN A 108 11.19 -2.27 -15.67
CA ASN A 108 10.42 -1.07 -15.91
C ASN A 108 9.17 -1.35 -16.76
N MET A 109 8.24 -0.39 -16.84
CA MET A 109 7.06 -0.37 -17.70
C MET A 109 5.98 -1.38 -17.31
N GLY A 110 5.31 -2.07 -18.27
CA GLY A 110 4.07 -2.80 -18.03
C GLY A 110 4.06 -4.25 -18.50
N SER A 111 5.23 -4.85 -18.85
CA SER A 111 5.23 -6.25 -19.24
C SER A 111 4.70 -7.15 -18.12
N ARG A 112 4.01 -8.23 -18.49
CA ARG A 112 3.53 -9.24 -17.52
C ARG A 112 4.67 -9.75 -16.61
N LYS A 113 5.87 -9.93 -17.20
CA LYS A 113 7.08 -10.32 -16.44
C LYS A 113 7.42 -9.30 -15.35
N TYR A 114 7.45 -8.02 -15.69
CA TYR A 114 7.75 -6.94 -14.74
C TYR A 114 6.68 -6.83 -13.66
N LEU A 115 5.41 -6.85 -14.03
CA LEU A 115 4.30 -6.70 -13.09
C LEU A 115 4.26 -7.86 -12.07
N LEU A 116 4.41 -9.11 -12.52
CA LEU A 116 4.45 -10.27 -11.61
C LEU A 116 5.66 -10.22 -10.67
N ALA A 117 6.86 -9.98 -11.21
CA ALA A 117 8.06 -9.84 -10.39
C ALA A 117 7.96 -8.70 -9.38
N SER A 118 7.37 -7.57 -9.79
CA SER A 118 7.15 -6.41 -8.91
C SER A 118 6.18 -6.73 -7.78
N LEU A 119 5.07 -7.41 -8.08
CA LEU A 119 4.10 -7.83 -7.06
C LEU A 119 4.74 -8.78 -6.05
N ASP A 120 5.46 -9.81 -6.51
CA ASP A 120 6.17 -10.74 -5.62
C ASP A 120 7.17 -10.03 -4.71
N GLN A 121 7.90 -9.05 -5.24
CA GLN A 121 8.85 -8.26 -4.45
C GLN A 121 8.13 -7.35 -3.43
N SER A 122 7.01 -6.73 -3.82
CA SER A 122 6.18 -5.91 -2.94
C SER A 122 5.61 -6.71 -1.78
N LEU A 123 5.06 -7.90 -2.05
CA LEU A 123 4.56 -8.82 -1.02
C LEU A 123 5.67 -9.21 -0.02
N LYS A 124 6.88 -9.54 -0.53
CA LYS A 124 8.03 -9.84 0.33
C LYS A 124 8.44 -8.65 1.20
N ARG A 125 8.50 -7.42 0.65
CA ARG A 125 8.83 -6.23 1.42
C ARG A 125 7.82 -5.95 2.54
N MET A 126 6.55 -6.09 2.24
CA MET A 126 5.47 -5.87 3.20
C MET A 126 5.27 -7.04 4.17
N GLY A 127 5.74 -8.25 3.83
CA GLY A 127 5.48 -9.46 4.60
C GLY A 127 4.01 -9.88 4.52
N LEU A 128 3.40 -9.74 3.36
CA LEU A 128 2.00 -10.08 3.09
C LEU A 128 1.90 -11.22 2.07
N ASP A 129 0.83 -11.99 2.14
CA ASP A 129 0.50 -13.04 1.17
C ASP A 129 -0.30 -12.49 -0.02
N TYR A 130 -0.97 -11.35 0.16
CA TYR A 130 -1.75 -10.67 -0.88
C TYR A 130 -1.86 -9.16 -0.61
N VAL A 131 -2.14 -8.40 -1.68
CA VAL A 131 -2.68 -7.04 -1.63
C VAL A 131 -4.11 -7.04 -2.14
N ASP A 132 -4.91 -6.08 -1.71
CA ASP A 132 -6.33 -5.99 -2.09
C ASP A 132 -6.51 -5.36 -3.45
N ILE A 133 -5.61 -4.43 -3.82
CA ILE A 133 -5.60 -3.75 -5.12
C ILE A 133 -4.16 -3.66 -5.63
N PHE A 134 -3.95 -4.07 -6.87
CA PHE A 134 -2.68 -3.88 -7.56
C PHE A 134 -2.88 -3.03 -8.81
N TYR A 135 -2.14 -1.92 -8.90
CA TYR A 135 -2.24 -1.00 -10.03
C TYR A 135 -1.07 -1.15 -11.01
N HIS A 136 -1.37 -1.03 -12.28
CA HIS A 136 -0.38 -0.59 -13.25
C HIS A 136 -0.22 0.93 -13.10
N HIS A 137 0.96 1.38 -12.63
CA HIS A 137 1.17 2.74 -12.11
C HIS A 137 1.18 3.82 -13.22
N ARG A 138 1.45 3.42 -14.45
CA ARG A 138 1.43 4.30 -15.62
C ARG A 138 1.17 3.49 -16.89
N PRO A 139 0.60 4.08 -17.95
CA PRO A 139 0.40 3.36 -19.19
C PRO A 139 1.72 2.94 -19.81
N ASP A 140 1.73 1.75 -20.39
CA ASP A 140 2.80 1.25 -21.27
C ASP A 140 2.24 1.15 -22.68
N PRO A 141 2.57 2.11 -23.59
CA PRO A 141 1.97 2.13 -24.94
C PRO A 141 2.42 0.96 -25.83
N GLU A 142 3.50 0.28 -25.47
CA GLU A 142 4.07 -0.84 -26.23
C GLU A 142 3.53 -2.22 -25.76
N THR A 143 2.78 -2.24 -24.65
CA THR A 143 2.23 -3.49 -24.08
C THR A 143 0.71 -3.41 -24.03
N PRO A 144 -0.03 -4.30 -24.72
CA PRO A 144 -1.50 -4.38 -24.61
C PRO A 144 -1.96 -4.72 -23.18
N LEU A 145 -3.14 -4.22 -22.82
CA LEU A 145 -3.80 -4.50 -21.52
C LEU A 145 -4.27 -5.96 -21.42
#